data_932680546047252ffbb5a26e754ead8e
#
_entry.id   932680546047252ffbb5a26e754ead8e
#
_cell.length_a   1.000
_cell.length_b   1.000
_cell.length_c   1.000
_cell.angle_alpha   90.00
_cell.angle_beta   90.00
_cell.angle_gamma   90.00
#
_symmetry.space_group_name_H-M   'P 1'
#
loop_
_entity.id
_entity.type
_entity.pdbx_description
1 polymer ?
#
loop_
_entity_poly.entity_id
_entity_poly.type
_entity_poly.pdbx_seq_one_letter_code
_entity_poly.pdbx_strand_id
1 'polypeptide(L)'
;FDPADLDYFVLNHMEPDHTGAIKTLLRVAPKATILCTAKAVPFLKEYYGVTERIKEVEDGETLKIGKKTLQFFHTPFVHWPETMMTYDVEDKVLFSCDAFGGYGALRGYSFDDECTDLDYYKRESLRYYSNIVAKFSRPVLNAIAKLGGIDVKVIAPSHGLLWRDHPEDIIALYTKWAEYATGETETGVTLLYGS
;
A
#
# COMPACT_ATOMS: atom_id res chain seq x y z
N PHE A 1 10.51 -21.57 -6.22
CA PHE A 1 10.65 -21.03 -7.57
C PHE A 1 12.06 -20.43 -7.75
N ASP A 2 12.55 -20.31 -9.00
CA ASP A 2 13.82 -19.66 -9.28
C ASP A 2 13.57 -18.15 -9.52
N PRO A 3 14.24 -17.24 -8.79
CA PRO A 3 14.11 -15.80 -9.05
C PRO A 3 14.44 -15.39 -10.49
N ALA A 4 15.29 -16.15 -11.19
CA ALA A 4 15.65 -15.90 -12.58
C ALA A 4 14.47 -16.08 -13.57
N ASP A 5 13.40 -16.72 -13.13
CA ASP A 5 12.17 -16.94 -13.92
C ASP A 5 11.10 -15.85 -13.70
N LEU A 6 11.39 -14.86 -12.86
CA LEU A 6 10.47 -13.74 -12.66
C LEU A 6 10.40 -12.86 -13.91
N ASP A 7 9.17 -12.56 -14.34
CA ASP A 7 8.89 -11.65 -15.44
C ASP A 7 8.76 -10.19 -14.97
N TYR A 8 8.19 -9.99 -13.78
CA TYR A 8 7.85 -8.65 -13.29
C TYR A 8 8.13 -8.45 -11.81
N PHE A 9 8.50 -7.22 -11.45
CA PHE A 9 8.42 -6.65 -10.11
C PHE A 9 7.46 -5.47 -10.13
N VAL A 10 6.47 -5.47 -9.24
CA VAL A 10 5.58 -4.32 -9.08
C VAL A 10 6.08 -3.46 -7.94
N LEU A 11 6.33 -2.18 -8.20
CA LEU A 11 6.70 -1.19 -7.19
C LEU A 11 5.52 -0.23 -6.96
N ASN A 12 4.79 -0.47 -5.87
CA ASN A 12 3.69 0.39 -5.48
C ASN A 12 4.15 1.71 -4.85
N HIS A 13 5.37 1.73 -4.28
CA HIS A 13 5.94 2.88 -3.57
C HIS A 13 7.46 2.85 -3.59
N MET A 14 8.09 4.03 -3.54
CA MET A 14 9.53 4.20 -3.72
C MET A 14 10.31 4.46 -2.43
N GLU A 15 9.66 4.46 -1.27
CA GLU A 15 10.36 4.60 0.01
C GLU A 15 11.36 3.45 0.21
N PRO A 16 12.56 3.71 0.79
CA PRO A 16 13.64 2.72 0.84
C PRO A 16 13.33 1.41 1.58
N ASP A 17 12.38 1.40 2.51
CA ASP A 17 11.92 0.18 3.20
C ASP A 17 11.18 -0.79 2.26
N HIS A 18 10.59 -0.27 1.15
CA HIS A 18 9.98 -1.07 0.10
C HIS A 18 10.97 -1.43 -1.02
N THR A 19 11.94 -0.56 -1.30
CA THR A 19 12.77 -0.66 -2.51
C THR A 19 14.25 -0.91 -2.26
N GLY A 20 14.71 -0.95 -1.00
CA GLY A 20 16.13 -1.10 -0.66
C GLY A 20 16.80 -2.34 -1.24
N ALA A 21 16.05 -3.41 -1.55
CA ALA A 21 16.55 -4.63 -2.16
C ALA A 21 16.56 -4.62 -3.70
N ILE A 22 16.09 -3.54 -4.37
CA ILE A 22 15.83 -3.54 -5.82
C ILE A 22 17.05 -3.94 -6.66
N LYS A 23 18.25 -3.47 -6.31
CA LYS A 23 19.48 -3.85 -7.03
C LYS A 23 19.79 -5.34 -6.91
N THR A 24 19.54 -5.93 -5.76
CA THR A 24 19.72 -7.36 -5.54
C THR A 24 18.68 -8.16 -6.32
N LEU A 25 17.41 -7.74 -6.29
CA LEU A 25 16.34 -8.37 -7.07
C LEU A 25 16.65 -8.35 -8.57
N LEU A 26 17.05 -7.21 -9.12
CA LEU A 26 17.40 -7.08 -10.54
C LEU A 26 18.61 -7.92 -10.95
N ARG A 27 19.51 -8.24 -10.02
CA ARG A 27 20.67 -9.12 -10.27
C ARG A 27 20.25 -10.59 -10.32
N VAL A 28 19.37 -11.04 -9.41
CA VAL A 28 18.92 -12.43 -9.35
C VAL A 28 17.77 -12.73 -10.32
N ALA A 29 17.06 -11.71 -10.76
CA ALA A 29 15.99 -11.78 -11.76
C ALA A 29 16.35 -10.93 -12.99
N PRO A 30 17.32 -11.35 -13.83
CA PRO A 30 17.89 -10.54 -14.90
C PRO A 30 16.90 -10.23 -16.04
N LYS A 31 15.81 -11.00 -16.16
CA LYS A 31 14.77 -10.81 -17.17
C LYS A 31 13.62 -9.92 -16.69
N ALA A 32 13.48 -9.77 -15.39
CA ALA A 32 12.32 -9.09 -14.82
C ALA A 32 12.25 -7.62 -15.20
N THR A 33 11.03 -7.18 -15.49
CA THR A 33 10.69 -5.78 -15.76
C THR A 33 10.02 -5.18 -14.53
N ILE A 34 10.42 -3.97 -14.16
CA ILE A 34 9.81 -3.20 -13.07
C ILE A 34 8.53 -2.55 -13.61
N LEU A 35 7.41 -2.78 -12.94
CA LEU A 35 6.15 -2.09 -13.19
C LEU A 35 5.97 -1.01 -12.11
N CYS A 36 5.83 0.24 -12.51
CA CYS A 36 5.67 1.36 -11.59
C CYS A 36 4.96 2.54 -12.27
N THR A 37 4.59 3.55 -11.50
CA THR A 37 4.06 4.80 -12.07
C THR A 37 5.18 5.61 -12.75
N ALA A 38 4.82 6.45 -13.73
CA ALA A 38 5.77 7.38 -14.36
C ALA A 38 6.51 8.27 -13.33
N LYS A 39 5.84 8.61 -12.21
CA LYS A 39 6.44 9.39 -11.14
C LYS A 39 7.48 8.64 -10.33
N ALA A 40 7.46 7.30 -10.33
CA ALA A 40 8.47 6.48 -9.64
C ALA A 40 9.79 6.40 -10.42
N VAL A 41 9.78 6.59 -11.74
CA VAL A 41 10.97 6.47 -12.59
C VAL A 41 12.13 7.39 -12.17
N PRO A 42 11.92 8.68 -11.87
CA PRO A 42 12.98 9.53 -11.34
C PRO A 42 13.60 9.00 -10.03
N PHE A 43 12.80 8.45 -9.12
CA PHE A 43 13.30 7.87 -7.87
C PHE A 43 14.16 6.63 -8.12
N LEU A 44 13.75 5.74 -9.05
CA LEU A 44 14.55 4.58 -9.45
C LEU A 44 15.93 5.00 -9.96
N LYS A 45 15.98 6.05 -10.78
CA LYS A 45 17.21 6.60 -11.30
C LYS A 45 18.08 7.21 -10.20
N GLU A 46 17.52 8.13 -9.41
CA GLU A 46 18.28 8.92 -8.44
C GLU A 46 18.74 8.09 -7.23
N TYR A 47 17.89 7.19 -6.71
CA TYR A 47 18.23 6.40 -5.52
C TYR A 47 19.07 5.17 -5.87
N TYR A 48 18.82 4.56 -7.03
CA TYR A 48 19.37 3.24 -7.33
C TYR A 48 20.17 3.20 -8.62
N GLY A 49 20.16 4.25 -9.46
CA GLY A 49 20.79 4.27 -10.77
C GLY A 49 20.13 3.30 -11.76
N VAL A 50 18.86 2.96 -11.55
CA VAL A 50 18.10 2.05 -12.41
C VAL A 50 17.41 2.87 -13.48
N THR A 51 17.75 2.60 -14.75
CA THR A 51 17.24 3.32 -15.94
C THR A 51 16.70 2.38 -17.02
N GLU A 52 16.82 1.06 -16.81
CA GLU A 52 16.42 0.05 -17.79
C GLU A 52 15.45 -0.95 -17.17
N ARG A 53 14.77 -1.69 -18.01
CA ARG A 53 13.77 -2.70 -17.61
C ARG A 53 12.66 -2.11 -16.75
N ILE A 54 12.19 -0.93 -17.11
CA ILE A 54 11.08 -0.22 -16.46
C ILE A 54 9.93 -0.14 -17.47
N LYS A 55 8.76 -0.52 -17.03
CA LYS A 55 7.49 -0.29 -17.74
C LYS A 55 6.61 0.58 -16.85
N GLU A 56 6.29 1.75 -17.33
CA GLU A 56 5.29 2.61 -16.72
C GLU A 56 3.91 1.99 -16.92
N VAL A 57 3.09 2.03 -15.87
CA VAL A 57 1.69 1.60 -15.90
C VAL A 57 0.78 2.78 -15.65
N GLU A 58 -0.35 2.80 -16.37
CA GLU A 58 -1.34 3.86 -16.27
C GLU A 58 -2.39 3.58 -15.19
N ASP A 59 -3.08 4.63 -14.73
CA ASP A 59 -4.19 4.48 -13.78
C ASP A 59 -5.35 3.68 -14.40
N GLY A 60 -5.74 2.60 -13.75
CA GLY A 60 -6.75 1.66 -14.25
C GLY A 60 -6.25 0.65 -15.28
N GLU A 61 -4.96 0.74 -15.71
CA GLU A 61 -4.38 -0.25 -16.63
C GLU A 61 -4.47 -1.66 -16.04
N THR A 62 -4.66 -2.65 -16.91
CA THR A 62 -4.64 -4.06 -16.55
C THR A 62 -3.51 -4.79 -17.26
N LEU A 63 -2.87 -5.73 -16.57
CA LEU A 63 -1.84 -6.60 -17.11
C LEU A 63 -2.19 -8.06 -16.83
N LYS A 64 -2.35 -8.85 -17.90
CA LYS A 64 -2.56 -10.29 -17.77
C LYS A 64 -1.23 -11.01 -17.57
N ILE A 65 -1.12 -11.76 -16.47
CA ILE A 65 0.04 -12.58 -16.11
C ILE A 65 -0.41 -14.04 -15.94
N GLY A 66 -0.29 -14.82 -17.02
CA GLY A 66 -0.78 -16.21 -17.04
C GLY A 66 -2.28 -16.29 -16.81
N LYS A 67 -2.72 -16.86 -15.68
CA LYS A 67 -4.14 -16.99 -15.29
C LYS A 67 -4.66 -15.83 -14.44
N LYS A 68 -3.81 -14.87 -14.11
CA LYS A 68 -4.11 -13.73 -13.26
C LYS A 68 -4.13 -12.44 -14.07
N THR A 69 -4.88 -11.47 -13.57
CA THR A 69 -4.94 -10.12 -14.10
C THR A 69 -4.63 -9.14 -12.97
N LEU A 70 -3.59 -8.36 -13.13
CA LEU A 70 -3.30 -7.24 -12.24
C LEU A 70 -3.96 -5.98 -12.78
N GLN A 71 -4.59 -5.21 -11.90
CA GLN A 71 -5.09 -3.86 -12.19
C GLN A 71 -4.38 -2.85 -11.30
N PHE A 72 -3.96 -1.73 -11.87
CA PHE A 72 -3.20 -0.71 -11.19
C PHE A 72 -4.05 0.52 -10.89
N PHE A 73 -4.00 1.01 -9.66
CA PHE A 73 -4.71 2.20 -9.21
C PHE A 73 -3.71 3.22 -8.71
N HIS A 74 -3.55 4.35 -9.40
CA HIS A 74 -2.72 5.43 -8.90
C HIS A 74 -3.39 6.09 -7.69
N THR A 75 -2.66 6.14 -6.60
CA THR A 75 -3.11 6.72 -5.33
C THR A 75 -2.11 7.78 -4.83
N PRO A 76 -1.90 8.85 -5.63
CA PRO A 76 -0.88 9.84 -5.34
C PRO A 76 -1.09 10.47 -3.95
N PHE A 77 0.02 10.64 -3.23
CA PHE A 77 0.06 11.13 -1.84
C PHE A 77 -0.61 10.22 -0.80
N VAL A 78 -0.69 8.93 -1.11
CA VAL A 78 -1.00 7.92 -0.09
C VAL A 78 0.22 6.98 0.09
N HIS A 79 1.42 7.41 0.64
CA HIS A 79 1.54 8.82 1.13
C HIS A 79 2.54 9.67 0.31
N TRP A 80 3.22 9.16 -0.70
CA TRP A 80 4.11 9.90 -1.62
C TRP A 80 3.45 10.11 -2.99
N PRO A 81 3.99 11.04 -3.83
CA PRO A 81 3.33 11.43 -5.09
C PRO A 81 3.26 10.31 -6.15
N GLU A 82 4.13 9.30 -6.06
CA GLU A 82 4.24 8.22 -7.04
C GLU A 82 3.49 6.95 -6.63
N THR A 83 2.84 6.93 -5.46
CA THR A 83 2.20 5.72 -4.94
C THR A 83 1.08 5.21 -5.82
N MET A 84 0.98 3.90 -5.88
CA MET A 84 -0.14 3.17 -6.48
C MET A 84 -0.50 1.94 -5.63
N MET A 85 -1.63 1.35 -5.92
CA MET A 85 -2.07 0.05 -5.39
C MET A 85 -2.20 -0.93 -6.56
N THR A 86 -2.00 -2.20 -6.29
CA THR A 86 -2.15 -3.28 -7.28
C THR A 86 -3.23 -4.24 -6.81
N TYR A 87 -4.16 -4.58 -7.69
CA TYR A 87 -5.27 -5.48 -7.41
C TYR A 87 -5.17 -6.74 -8.27
N ASP A 88 -5.16 -7.92 -7.64
CA ASP A 88 -5.37 -9.22 -8.31
C ASP A 88 -6.87 -9.44 -8.48
N VAL A 89 -7.32 -9.39 -9.72
CA VAL A 89 -8.74 -9.42 -10.08
C VAL A 89 -9.37 -10.77 -9.75
N GLU A 90 -8.66 -11.88 -9.97
CA GLU A 90 -9.18 -13.23 -9.79
C GLU A 90 -9.25 -13.63 -8.30
N ASP A 91 -8.21 -13.34 -7.53
CA ASP A 91 -8.18 -13.65 -6.10
C ASP A 91 -8.79 -12.55 -5.23
N LYS A 92 -9.07 -11.37 -5.83
CA LYS A 92 -9.64 -10.20 -5.15
C LYS A 92 -8.74 -9.69 -4.02
N VAL A 93 -7.43 -9.70 -4.25
CA VAL A 93 -6.41 -9.23 -3.31
C VAL A 93 -5.95 -7.84 -3.70
N LEU A 94 -6.10 -6.89 -2.78
CA LEU A 94 -5.57 -5.54 -2.92
C LEU A 94 -4.24 -5.41 -2.20
N PHE A 95 -3.15 -5.26 -2.95
CA PHE A 95 -1.83 -4.87 -2.44
C PHE A 95 -1.81 -3.35 -2.29
N SER A 96 -2.13 -2.88 -1.10
CA SER A 96 -2.42 -1.47 -0.84
C SER A 96 -1.20 -0.63 -0.48
N CYS A 97 -0.02 -1.23 -0.45
CA CYS A 97 1.20 -0.60 0.04
C CYS A 97 1.00 -0.09 1.48
N ASP A 98 1.27 1.17 1.75
CA ASP A 98 1.16 1.77 3.09
C ASP A 98 -0.27 2.02 3.55
N ALA A 99 -1.20 2.19 2.61
CA ALA A 99 -2.58 2.35 2.98
C ALA A 99 -3.12 1.12 3.70
N PHE A 100 -3.95 1.35 4.70
CA PHE A 100 -4.54 0.31 5.56
C PHE A 100 -3.52 -0.42 6.43
N GLY A 101 -2.28 0.05 6.46
CA GLY A 101 -1.19 -0.49 7.28
C GLY A 101 -1.28 -0.11 8.76
N GLY A 102 -0.37 -0.69 9.52
CA GLY A 102 -0.25 -0.44 10.96
C GLY A 102 1.15 -0.73 11.48
N TYR A 103 1.45 -0.16 12.62
CA TYR A 103 2.62 -0.54 13.40
C TYR A 103 2.37 -1.85 14.16
N GLY A 104 3.34 -2.24 14.96
CA GLY A 104 3.28 -3.42 15.81
C GLY A 104 3.92 -4.65 15.18
N ALA A 105 4.76 -5.33 15.96
CA ALA A 105 5.35 -6.59 15.53
C ALA A 105 4.30 -7.69 15.48
N LEU A 106 4.27 -8.46 14.40
CA LEU A 106 3.42 -9.62 14.26
C LEU A 106 3.90 -10.74 15.22
N ARG A 107 2.96 -11.34 15.94
CA ARG A 107 3.25 -12.30 17.03
C ARG A 107 2.91 -13.73 16.62
N GLY A 108 3.45 -14.17 15.47
CA GLY A 108 3.26 -15.54 14.97
C GLY A 108 2.03 -15.72 14.09
N TYR A 109 1.31 -14.66 13.75
CA TYR A 109 0.21 -14.62 12.77
C TYR A 109 0.39 -13.43 11.84
N SER A 110 -0.22 -13.50 10.67
CA SER A 110 -0.17 -12.42 9.67
C SER A 110 -1.55 -11.85 9.34
N PHE A 111 -2.61 -12.60 9.61
CA PHE A 111 -3.98 -12.23 9.27
C PHE A 111 -4.78 -11.79 10.48
N ASP A 112 -5.76 -10.93 10.24
CA ASP A 112 -6.67 -10.37 11.24
C ASP A 112 -7.49 -11.43 11.97
N ASP A 113 -7.97 -12.47 11.27
CA ASP A 113 -8.74 -13.60 11.82
C ASP A 113 -7.90 -14.58 12.68
N GLU A 114 -6.58 -14.55 12.54
CA GLU A 114 -5.66 -15.33 13.37
C GLU A 114 -5.21 -14.55 14.62
N CYS A 115 -5.52 -13.26 14.67
CA CYS A 115 -5.03 -12.34 15.67
C CYS A 115 -5.79 -12.47 16.99
N THR A 116 -5.07 -12.62 18.11
CA THR A 116 -5.67 -12.73 19.45
C THR A 116 -5.92 -11.37 20.13
N ASP A 117 -5.36 -10.27 19.60
CA ASP A 117 -5.51 -8.90 20.14
C ASP A 117 -5.73 -7.91 19.00
N LEU A 118 -6.85 -8.04 18.30
CA LEU A 118 -7.18 -7.21 17.16
C LEU A 118 -7.31 -5.73 17.54
N ASP A 119 -7.80 -5.43 18.76
CA ASP A 119 -7.90 -4.05 19.25
C ASP A 119 -6.54 -3.38 19.38
N TYR A 120 -5.50 -4.12 19.78
CA TYR A 120 -4.14 -3.60 19.78
C TYR A 120 -3.72 -3.18 18.37
N TYR A 121 -3.92 -4.05 17.36
CA TYR A 121 -3.52 -3.73 16.00
C TYR A 121 -4.37 -2.64 15.36
N LYS A 122 -5.65 -2.52 15.68
CA LYS A 122 -6.49 -1.38 15.28
C LYS A 122 -5.94 -0.06 15.85
N ARG A 123 -5.46 -0.05 17.11
CA ARG A 123 -4.78 1.12 17.72
C ARG A 123 -3.45 1.43 17.05
N GLU A 124 -2.67 0.39 16.72
CA GLU A 124 -1.42 0.55 15.99
C GLU A 124 -1.62 1.04 14.55
N SER A 125 -2.73 0.67 13.91
CA SER A 125 -3.12 1.23 12.61
C SER A 125 -3.51 2.71 12.73
N LEU A 126 -4.23 3.11 13.79
CA LEU A 126 -4.50 4.54 14.05
C LEU A 126 -3.21 5.32 14.29
N ARG A 127 -2.29 4.76 15.04
CA ARG A 127 -0.97 5.37 15.30
C ARG A 127 -0.18 5.53 14.00
N TYR A 128 -0.16 4.50 13.15
CA TYR A 128 0.45 4.54 11.83
C TYR A 128 -0.20 5.60 10.95
N TYR A 129 -1.53 5.57 10.82
CA TYR A 129 -2.30 6.55 10.07
C TYR A 129 -1.93 7.98 10.49
N SER A 130 -1.95 8.26 11.80
CA SER A 130 -1.71 9.60 12.36
C SER A 130 -0.30 10.13 12.06
N ASN A 131 0.70 9.25 12.00
CA ASN A 131 2.09 9.65 11.78
C ASN A 131 2.50 9.70 10.30
N ILE A 132 1.96 8.79 9.48
CA ILE A 132 2.42 8.58 8.11
C ILE A 132 1.44 9.16 7.10
N VAL A 133 0.14 8.95 7.30
CA VAL A 133 -0.87 9.14 6.26
C VAL A 133 -1.75 10.38 6.48
N ALA A 134 -2.02 10.76 7.73
CA ALA A 134 -3.04 11.76 8.10
C ALA A 134 -2.84 13.14 7.45
N LYS A 135 -1.61 13.55 7.18
CA LYS A 135 -1.28 14.77 6.42
C LYS A 135 -1.98 14.80 5.05
N PHE A 136 -2.27 13.62 4.50
CA PHE A 136 -2.83 13.43 3.17
C PHE A 136 -4.25 12.84 3.21
N SER A 137 -5.04 13.16 4.23
CA SER A 137 -6.39 12.61 4.43
C SER A 137 -7.31 12.77 3.22
N ARG A 138 -7.25 13.90 2.49
CA ARG A 138 -8.03 14.07 1.26
C ARG A 138 -7.61 13.10 0.14
N PRO A 139 -6.31 12.91 -0.18
CA PRO A 139 -5.84 11.82 -1.03
C PRO A 139 -6.32 10.43 -0.61
N VAL A 140 -6.37 10.14 0.70
CA VAL A 140 -6.89 8.86 1.22
C VAL A 140 -8.36 8.68 0.85
N LEU A 141 -9.22 9.69 1.09
CA LEU A 141 -10.64 9.63 0.70
C LEU A 141 -10.81 9.44 -0.80
N ASN A 142 -9.99 10.12 -1.62
CA ASN A 142 -10.03 9.95 -3.07
C ASN A 142 -9.62 8.53 -3.50
N ALA A 143 -8.60 7.95 -2.86
CA ALA A 143 -8.18 6.57 -3.11
C ALA A 143 -9.28 5.57 -2.74
N ILE A 144 -9.88 5.70 -1.56
CA ILE A 144 -11.01 4.86 -1.12
C ILE A 144 -12.19 4.97 -2.10
N ALA A 145 -12.55 6.17 -2.52
CA ALA A 145 -13.63 6.39 -3.49
C ALA A 145 -13.33 5.72 -4.84
N LYS A 146 -12.07 5.79 -5.31
CA LYS A 146 -11.62 5.12 -6.53
C LYS A 146 -11.77 3.60 -6.45
N LEU A 147 -11.49 3.01 -5.29
CA LEU A 147 -11.59 1.57 -5.04
C LEU A 147 -13.03 1.08 -4.78
N GLY A 148 -13.98 1.98 -4.59
CA GLY A 148 -15.36 1.65 -4.20
C GLY A 148 -16.17 0.83 -5.23
N GLY A 149 -15.60 0.55 -6.40
CA GLY A 149 -16.25 -0.27 -7.43
C GLY A 149 -15.69 -1.70 -7.54
N ILE A 150 -14.69 -2.08 -6.73
CA ILE A 150 -14.06 -3.40 -6.79
C ILE A 150 -14.43 -4.26 -5.57
N ASP A 151 -14.53 -5.56 -5.80
CA ASP A 151 -14.82 -6.55 -4.75
C ASP A 151 -13.50 -7.02 -4.13
N VAL A 152 -13.15 -6.49 -2.94
CA VAL A 152 -11.91 -6.83 -2.22
C VAL A 152 -12.20 -7.87 -1.16
N LYS A 153 -11.52 -9.03 -1.24
CA LYS A 153 -11.56 -10.08 -0.22
C LYS A 153 -10.40 -10.01 0.75
N VAL A 154 -9.25 -9.53 0.29
CA VAL A 154 -8.06 -9.40 1.11
C VAL A 154 -7.41 -8.05 0.84
N ILE A 155 -7.09 -7.33 1.89
CA ILE A 155 -6.19 -6.17 1.82
C ILE A 155 -4.85 -6.62 2.39
N ALA A 156 -3.81 -6.47 1.56
CA ALA A 156 -2.43 -6.82 1.88
C ALA A 156 -1.57 -5.54 1.93
N PRO A 157 -1.55 -4.83 3.08
CA PRO A 157 -0.67 -3.68 3.26
C PRO A 157 0.77 -4.13 3.44
N SER A 158 1.72 -3.20 3.27
CA SER A 158 3.15 -3.47 3.49
C SER A 158 3.52 -3.54 4.97
N HIS A 159 2.70 -2.96 5.85
CA HIS A 159 2.94 -2.88 7.29
C HIS A 159 1.72 -3.35 8.08
N GLY A 160 1.95 -4.09 9.18
CA GLY A 160 0.88 -4.56 10.06
C GLY A 160 0.21 -5.84 9.58
N LEU A 161 -1.06 -6.01 9.92
CA LEU A 161 -1.85 -7.19 9.58
C LEU A 161 -2.36 -7.16 8.14
N LEU A 162 -2.51 -8.35 7.55
CA LEU A 162 -3.33 -8.55 6.36
C LEU A 162 -4.79 -8.72 6.80
N TRP A 163 -5.70 -8.05 6.11
CA TRP A 163 -7.13 -8.02 6.43
C TRP A 163 -7.90 -8.92 5.46
N ARG A 164 -8.49 -10.03 5.95
CA ARG A 164 -9.25 -10.98 5.12
C ARG A 164 -10.58 -11.43 5.71
N ASP A 165 -10.76 -11.31 7.02
CA ASP A 165 -12.03 -11.67 7.66
C ASP A 165 -13.09 -10.58 7.41
N HIS A 166 -12.74 -9.34 7.77
CA HIS A 166 -13.57 -8.15 7.55
C HIS A 166 -12.71 -6.98 6.98
N PRO A 167 -12.28 -7.06 5.71
CA PRO A 167 -11.43 -5.99 5.10
C PRO A 167 -12.14 -4.63 5.06
N GLU A 168 -13.47 -4.60 5.07
CA GLU A 168 -14.28 -3.39 5.17
C GLU A 168 -14.07 -2.63 6.49
N ASP A 169 -13.71 -3.31 7.57
CA ASP A 169 -13.48 -2.67 8.88
C ASP A 169 -12.32 -1.68 8.82
N ILE A 170 -11.18 -2.07 8.25
CA ILE A 170 -10.03 -1.19 8.15
C ILE A 170 -10.27 -0.05 7.17
N ILE A 171 -11.03 -0.29 6.10
CA ILE A 171 -11.45 0.76 5.16
C ILE A 171 -12.32 1.78 5.89
N ALA A 172 -13.30 1.33 6.68
CA ALA A 172 -14.17 2.20 7.46
C ALA A 172 -13.39 3.03 8.50
N LEU A 173 -12.40 2.42 9.17
CA LEU A 173 -11.52 3.13 10.10
C LEU A 173 -10.70 4.21 9.39
N TYR A 174 -10.06 3.90 8.27
CA TYR A 174 -9.29 4.87 7.48
C TYR A 174 -10.18 6.00 6.95
N THR A 175 -11.40 5.67 6.50
CA THR A 175 -12.39 6.68 6.08
C THR A 175 -12.73 7.61 7.24
N LYS A 176 -13.10 7.07 8.40
CA LYS A 176 -13.40 7.84 9.61
C LYS A 176 -12.25 8.77 10.00
N TRP A 177 -11.01 8.25 10.01
CA TRP A 177 -9.85 9.07 10.38
C TRP A 177 -9.54 10.16 9.35
N ALA A 178 -9.75 9.87 8.07
CA ALA A 178 -9.55 10.86 7.00
C ALA A 178 -10.61 11.98 7.03
N GLU A 179 -11.82 11.67 7.43
CA GLU A 179 -12.92 12.65 7.55
C GLU A 179 -12.66 13.69 8.63
N TYR A 180 -11.90 13.39 9.69
CA TYR A 180 -11.49 14.38 10.69
C TYR A 180 -10.74 15.58 10.11
N ALA A 181 -10.06 15.43 8.98
CA ALA A 181 -9.36 16.55 8.32
C ALA A 181 -10.29 17.44 7.47
N THR A 182 -11.51 17.00 7.20
CA THR A 182 -12.41 17.65 6.25
C THR A 182 -13.75 18.10 6.85
N GLY A 183 -14.04 17.71 8.07
CA GLY A 183 -15.37 17.85 8.64
C GLY A 183 -15.41 18.13 10.13
N GLU A 184 -16.49 17.66 10.71
CA GLU A 184 -16.77 17.85 12.13
C GLU A 184 -15.83 17.00 12.99
N THR A 185 -15.21 17.68 13.96
CA THR A 185 -14.37 17.02 14.96
C THR A 185 -15.14 17.00 16.29
N GLU A 186 -14.83 16.02 17.13
CA GLU A 186 -15.33 16.00 18.50
C GLU A 186 -14.80 17.20 19.27
N THR A 187 -15.65 17.81 20.11
CA THR A 187 -15.22 18.88 21.00
C THR A 187 -14.27 18.30 22.05
N GLY A 188 -13.06 18.82 22.10
CA GLY A 188 -12.05 18.34 23.03
C GLY A 188 -10.91 19.34 23.22
N VAL A 189 -9.99 18.97 24.11
CA VAL A 189 -8.75 19.72 24.36
C VAL A 189 -7.57 18.82 24.04
N THR A 190 -6.69 19.26 23.13
CA THR A 190 -5.41 18.60 22.86
C THR A 190 -4.32 19.30 23.65
N LEU A 191 -3.64 18.57 24.53
CA LEU A 191 -2.47 19.06 25.26
C LEU A 191 -1.21 18.56 24.56
N LEU A 192 -0.42 19.49 24.01
CA LEU A 192 0.90 19.20 23.47
C LEU A 192 1.94 19.53 24.54
N TYR A 193 2.82 18.59 24.85
CA TYR A 193 3.93 18.80 25.76
C TYR A 193 5.21 18.17 25.20
N GLY A 194 6.34 18.82 25.52
CA GLY A 194 7.67 18.27 25.25
C GLY A 194 8.34 17.86 26.55
N SER A 195 9.23 16.89 26.48
CA SER A 195 10.10 16.46 27.58
C SER A 195 11.48 17.08 27.42
#